data_5095e5425acf342cc3ce26ad42175edd
#
_entry.id   5095e5425acf342cc3ce26ad42175edd
#
_cell.length_a   1.000
_cell.length_b   1.000
_cell.length_c   1.000
_cell.angle_alpha   90.00
_cell.angle_beta   90.00
_cell.angle_gamma   90.00
#
_symmetry.space_group_name_H-M   'P 1'
#
loop_
_entity.id
_entity.type
_entity.pdbx_description
1 polymer ?
#
loop_
_entity_poly.entity_id
_entity_poly.type
_entity_poly.pdbx_seq_one_letter_code
_entity_poly.pdbx_strand_id
1 'polypeptide(L)'
;MDILVADDDRTGRFLLKSVLTELGYHVTEAENGREAWEAWQGEHHQLVISDWMMPGIDGLELCRRIRAEEASGFAYIVLITARTGKANYLDAMNSGVDDFITKPFEKDQLLARVRVATRILGLHESLRLANTDLERRVHERTAELQKALRAKSEFLSRASHELRTPMNHILGFAQLLQMKGLTAKQERSVQQILTSGRHLLTLIDRILGVSRSEAADLHFLEASTTFMDAPDPAQANPNKIVVH
;
A
#
# COMPACT_ATOMS: atom_id res chain seq x y z
N MET A 1 13.76 -16.76 14.81
CA MET A 1 12.39 -17.04 14.33
C MET A 1 11.69 -17.79 15.43
N ASP A 2 10.51 -17.32 15.80
CA ASP A 2 9.71 -17.87 16.88
C ASP A 2 8.64 -18.78 16.28
N ILE A 3 8.54 -20.00 16.81
CA ILE A 3 7.65 -21.06 16.35
C ILE A 3 6.68 -21.40 17.45
N LEU A 4 5.39 -21.38 17.16
CA LEU A 4 4.35 -21.88 18.04
C LEU A 4 4.08 -23.35 17.72
N VAL A 5 4.18 -24.22 18.71
CA VAL A 5 3.86 -25.65 18.63
C VAL A 5 2.66 -25.95 19.51
N ALA A 6 1.58 -26.42 18.90
CA ALA A 6 0.35 -26.83 19.58
C ALA A 6 0.06 -28.32 19.34
N ASP A 7 0.08 -29.12 20.37
CA ASP A 7 -0.23 -30.55 20.31
C ASP A 7 -0.71 -30.98 21.72
N ASP A 8 -1.81 -31.68 21.87
CA ASP A 8 -2.32 -32.14 23.15
C ASP A 8 -1.53 -33.36 23.69
N ASP A 9 -0.86 -34.11 22.79
CA ASP A 9 0.08 -35.15 23.19
C ASP A 9 1.42 -34.58 23.65
N ARG A 10 1.72 -34.76 24.95
CA ARG A 10 2.97 -34.30 25.55
C ARG A 10 4.21 -34.88 24.86
N THR A 11 4.15 -36.11 24.37
CA THR A 11 5.27 -36.78 23.71
C THR A 11 5.54 -36.17 22.34
N GLY A 12 4.47 -35.95 21.56
CA GLY A 12 4.53 -35.28 20.25
C GLY A 12 5.08 -33.86 20.40
N ARG A 13 4.55 -33.09 21.36
CA ARG A 13 4.97 -31.72 21.64
C ARG A 13 6.46 -31.64 22.03
N PHE A 14 6.91 -32.53 22.93
CA PHE A 14 8.33 -32.62 23.33
C PHE A 14 9.24 -32.94 22.14
N LEU A 15 8.87 -33.89 21.30
CA LEU A 15 9.64 -34.26 20.10
C LEU A 15 9.78 -33.09 19.15
N LEU A 16 8.67 -32.39 18.83
CA LEU A 16 8.68 -31.23 17.97
C LEU A 16 9.59 -30.13 18.53
N LYS A 17 9.43 -29.80 19.82
CA LYS A 17 10.28 -28.80 20.47
C LYS A 17 11.75 -29.17 20.42
N SER A 18 12.09 -30.41 20.74
CA SER A 18 13.49 -30.88 20.74
C SER A 18 14.13 -30.69 19.36
N VAL A 19 13.46 -31.17 18.30
CA VAL A 19 13.96 -31.07 16.92
C VAL A 19 14.12 -29.61 16.48
N LEU A 20 13.15 -28.76 16.79
CA LEU A 20 13.18 -27.35 16.38
C LEU A 20 14.23 -26.55 17.16
N THR A 21 14.40 -26.84 18.45
CA THR A 21 15.41 -26.18 19.29
C THR A 21 16.83 -26.56 18.87
N GLU A 22 17.06 -27.82 18.46
CA GLU A 22 18.35 -28.26 17.88
C GLU A 22 18.73 -27.45 16.62
N LEU A 23 17.76 -26.93 15.88
CA LEU A 23 17.97 -26.07 14.72
C LEU A 23 18.15 -24.59 15.06
N GLY A 24 18.11 -24.24 16.34
CA GLY A 24 18.27 -22.88 16.84
C GLY A 24 17.01 -22.01 16.77
N TYR A 25 15.82 -22.62 16.63
CA TYR A 25 14.56 -21.90 16.71
C TYR A 25 14.11 -21.73 18.17
N HIS A 26 13.45 -20.62 18.46
CA HIS A 26 12.75 -20.43 19.72
C HIS A 26 11.34 -21.03 19.59
N VAL A 27 10.95 -21.87 20.56
CA VAL A 27 9.69 -22.63 20.49
C VAL A 27 8.81 -22.29 21.67
N THR A 28 7.63 -21.76 21.40
CA THR A 28 6.54 -21.59 22.33
C THR A 28 5.63 -22.82 22.26
N GLU A 29 5.34 -23.44 23.40
CA GLU A 29 4.48 -24.62 23.47
C GLU A 29 3.08 -24.27 23.93
N ALA A 30 2.07 -24.94 23.35
CA ALA A 30 0.69 -24.91 23.80
C ALA A 30 0.13 -26.33 23.87
N GLU A 31 -0.61 -26.65 24.93
CA GLU A 31 -1.17 -27.99 25.19
C GLU A 31 -2.55 -28.19 24.54
N ASN A 32 -3.14 -27.12 24.02
CA ASN A 32 -4.44 -27.12 23.36
C ASN A 32 -4.60 -25.89 22.50
N GLY A 33 -5.63 -25.88 21.66
CA GLY A 33 -5.86 -24.77 20.75
C GLY A 33 -6.21 -23.44 21.42
N ARG A 34 -6.72 -23.44 22.67
CA ARG A 34 -6.98 -22.21 23.42
C ARG A 34 -5.66 -21.55 23.83
N GLU A 35 -4.77 -22.29 24.43
CA GLU A 35 -3.43 -21.81 24.79
C GLU A 35 -2.66 -21.33 23.56
N ALA A 36 -2.76 -22.08 22.45
CA ALA A 36 -2.15 -21.70 21.18
C ALA A 36 -2.71 -20.36 20.68
N TRP A 37 -4.00 -20.13 20.79
CA TRP A 37 -4.63 -18.86 20.42
C TRP A 37 -4.19 -17.71 21.34
N GLU A 38 -4.16 -17.92 22.64
CA GLU A 38 -3.68 -16.93 23.62
C GLU A 38 -2.20 -16.57 23.39
N ALA A 39 -1.35 -17.57 23.11
CA ALA A 39 0.05 -17.37 22.77
C ALA A 39 0.21 -16.59 21.45
N TRP A 40 -0.62 -16.90 20.44
CA TRP A 40 -0.65 -16.16 19.19
C TRP A 40 -1.03 -14.68 19.36
N GLN A 41 -2.01 -14.39 20.20
CA GLN A 41 -2.43 -13.00 20.47
C GLN A 41 -1.38 -12.21 21.27
N GLY A 42 -0.62 -12.88 22.13
CA GLY A 42 0.44 -12.26 22.93
C GLY A 42 1.70 -11.96 22.13
N GLU A 43 2.15 -12.92 21.36
CA GLU A 43 3.35 -12.84 20.52
C GLU A 43 3.05 -13.42 19.14
N HIS A 44 3.16 -12.61 18.09
CA HIS A 44 2.90 -13.07 16.74
C HIS A 44 4.01 -14.00 16.23
N HIS A 45 3.71 -15.28 16.22
CA HIS A 45 4.63 -16.31 15.73
C HIS A 45 4.57 -16.41 14.21
N GLN A 46 5.71 -16.42 13.55
CA GLN A 46 5.79 -16.49 12.08
C GLN A 46 5.49 -17.90 11.55
N LEU A 47 5.77 -18.94 12.33
CA LEU A 47 5.48 -20.33 12.00
C LEU A 47 4.63 -20.96 13.10
N VAL A 48 3.52 -21.55 12.74
CA VAL A 48 2.64 -22.31 13.64
C VAL A 48 2.62 -23.77 13.17
N ILE A 49 2.95 -24.67 14.08
CA ILE A 49 2.86 -26.12 13.89
C ILE A 49 1.81 -26.65 14.86
N SER A 50 0.68 -27.09 14.37
CA SER A 50 -0.45 -27.50 15.21
C SER A 50 -0.90 -28.90 14.89
N ASP A 51 -1.22 -29.69 15.94
CA ASP A 51 -2.05 -30.89 15.72
C ASP A 51 -3.42 -30.47 15.22
N TRP A 52 -4.00 -31.28 14.36
CA TRP A 52 -5.38 -31.09 13.92
C TRP A 52 -6.36 -31.33 15.04
N MET A 53 -6.17 -32.45 15.80
CA MET A 53 -7.12 -32.91 16.80
C MET A 53 -6.67 -32.47 18.19
N MET A 54 -7.23 -31.37 18.67
CA MET A 54 -6.99 -30.88 20.02
C MET A 54 -8.32 -30.60 20.74
N PRO A 55 -8.37 -30.71 22.07
CA PRO A 55 -9.58 -30.40 22.82
C PRO A 55 -9.95 -28.91 22.77
N GLY A 56 -11.24 -28.63 22.64
CA GLY A 56 -11.77 -27.27 22.59
C GLY A 56 -11.63 -26.64 21.21
N ILE A 57 -10.58 -25.87 20.96
CA ILE A 57 -10.24 -25.30 19.64
C ILE A 57 -9.34 -26.30 18.93
N ASP A 58 -9.83 -26.87 17.82
CA ASP A 58 -9.00 -27.75 16.98
C ASP A 58 -8.05 -26.95 16.08
N GLY A 59 -7.12 -27.65 15.42
CA GLY A 59 -6.09 -27.01 14.59
C GLY A 59 -6.68 -26.25 13.38
N LEU A 60 -7.82 -26.68 12.84
CA LEU A 60 -8.47 -25.97 11.73
C LEU A 60 -9.14 -24.68 12.21
N GLU A 61 -9.80 -24.73 13.35
CA GLU A 61 -10.42 -23.53 13.94
C GLU A 61 -9.34 -22.53 14.37
N LEU A 62 -8.23 -22.99 14.94
CA LEU A 62 -7.07 -22.15 15.23
C LEU A 62 -6.54 -21.46 13.97
N CYS A 63 -6.39 -22.21 12.88
CA CYS A 63 -5.97 -21.66 11.60
C CYS A 63 -6.93 -20.58 11.09
N ARG A 64 -8.24 -20.83 11.10
CA ARG A 64 -9.25 -19.84 10.67
C ARG A 64 -9.17 -18.54 11.49
N ARG A 65 -8.96 -18.64 12.81
CA ARG A 65 -8.83 -17.48 13.69
C ARG A 65 -7.57 -16.67 13.37
N ILE A 66 -6.43 -17.35 13.19
CA ILE A 66 -5.19 -16.71 12.78
C ILE A 66 -5.37 -15.97 11.44
N ARG A 67 -6.01 -16.61 10.46
CA ARG A 67 -6.28 -15.98 9.15
C ARG A 67 -7.26 -14.81 9.21
N ALA A 68 -8.22 -14.84 10.13
CA ALA A 68 -9.16 -13.73 10.32
C ALA A 68 -8.47 -12.46 10.91
N GLU A 69 -7.34 -12.60 11.57
CA GLU A 69 -6.53 -11.50 12.10
C GLU A 69 -5.37 -11.09 11.17
N GLU A 70 -5.55 -11.15 9.86
CA GLU A 70 -4.51 -10.84 8.85
C GLU A 70 -3.80 -9.48 9.03
N ALA A 71 -4.42 -8.53 9.72
CA ALA A 71 -3.80 -7.25 10.08
C ALA A 71 -2.56 -7.40 10.98
N SER A 72 -2.39 -8.55 11.64
CA SER A 72 -1.31 -8.83 12.58
C SER A 72 -0.02 -9.38 11.96
N GLY A 73 -0.03 -9.69 10.66
CA GLY A 73 1.12 -10.23 9.93
C GLY A 73 0.89 -11.65 9.41
N PHE A 74 1.68 -12.04 8.40
CA PHE A 74 1.60 -13.36 7.78
C PHE A 74 2.26 -14.42 8.66
N ALA A 75 1.52 -15.50 8.96
CA ALA A 75 2.03 -16.71 9.58
C ALA A 75 1.94 -17.90 8.63
N TYR A 76 2.97 -18.74 8.60
CA TYR A 76 2.94 -20.01 7.90
C TYR A 76 2.41 -21.09 8.83
N ILE A 77 1.36 -21.81 8.45
CA ILE A 77 0.68 -22.78 9.31
C ILE A 77 0.85 -24.19 8.76
N VAL A 78 1.46 -25.08 9.55
CA VAL A 78 1.63 -26.51 9.25
C VAL A 78 0.73 -27.29 10.18
N LEU A 79 -0.19 -28.08 9.64
CA LEU A 79 -0.98 -29.01 10.44
C LEU A 79 -0.32 -30.39 10.49
N ILE A 80 -0.33 -31.00 11.68
CA ILE A 80 0.04 -32.39 11.89
C ILE A 80 -1.24 -33.18 12.10
N THR A 81 -1.42 -34.30 11.39
CA THR A 81 -2.67 -35.05 11.43
C THR A 81 -2.48 -36.54 11.30
N ALA A 82 -3.27 -37.30 12.05
CA ALA A 82 -3.41 -38.75 11.83
C ALA A 82 -4.50 -39.06 10.79
N ARG A 83 -5.26 -38.05 10.35
CA ARG A 83 -6.33 -38.24 9.36
C ARG A 83 -5.76 -38.27 7.96
N THR A 84 -6.10 -39.31 7.22
CA THR A 84 -5.78 -39.50 5.80
C THR A 84 -7.07 -39.42 4.99
N GLY A 85 -6.95 -39.07 3.71
CA GLY A 85 -8.07 -39.04 2.78
C GLY A 85 -8.36 -37.67 2.15
N LYS A 86 -8.92 -37.71 0.95
CA LYS A 86 -9.11 -36.54 0.09
C LYS A 86 -10.03 -35.45 0.73
N ALA A 87 -11.06 -35.86 1.46
CA ALA A 87 -11.98 -34.92 2.10
C ALA A 87 -11.27 -34.10 3.18
N ASN A 88 -10.51 -34.74 4.07
CA ASN A 88 -9.76 -34.08 5.11
C ASN A 88 -8.70 -33.09 4.54
N TYR A 89 -8.05 -33.48 3.43
CA TYR A 89 -7.12 -32.60 2.74
C TYR A 89 -7.78 -31.30 2.24
N LEU A 90 -8.97 -31.41 1.62
CA LEU A 90 -9.71 -30.25 1.12
C LEU A 90 -10.19 -29.35 2.27
N ASP A 91 -10.63 -29.93 3.38
CA ASP A 91 -11.05 -29.15 4.56
C ASP A 91 -9.87 -28.35 5.17
N ALA A 92 -8.67 -28.96 5.23
CA ALA A 92 -7.46 -28.28 5.67
C ALA A 92 -7.11 -27.10 4.76
N MET A 93 -7.06 -27.32 3.45
CA MET A 93 -6.73 -26.28 2.47
C MET A 93 -7.76 -25.13 2.50
N ASN A 94 -9.05 -25.43 2.59
CA ASN A 94 -10.11 -24.42 2.68
C ASN A 94 -10.07 -23.61 3.99
N SER A 95 -9.41 -24.14 5.03
CA SER A 95 -9.23 -23.44 6.29
C SER A 95 -8.03 -22.49 6.32
N GLY A 96 -7.27 -22.39 5.20
CA GLY A 96 -6.11 -21.50 5.08
C GLY A 96 -4.80 -22.10 5.64
N VAL A 97 -4.72 -23.40 5.77
CA VAL A 97 -3.48 -24.13 6.12
C VAL A 97 -2.52 -24.07 4.94
N ASP A 98 -1.24 -23.80 5.19
CA ASP A 98 -0.22 -23.72 4.13
C ASP A 98 0.39 -25.08 3.80
N ASP A 99 0.51 -25.96 4.81
CA ASP A 99 1.07 -27.29 4.63
C ASP A 99 0.58 -28.27 5.72
N PHE A 100 0.78 -29.55 5.50
CA PHE A 100 0.42 -30.57 6.48
C PHE A 100 1.42 -31.73 6.51
N ILE A 101 1.48 -32.42 7.63
CA ILE A 101 2.30 -33.61 7.89
C ILE A 101 1.40 -34.71 8.46
N THR A 102 1.45 -35.91 7.89
CA THR A 102 0.67 -37.06 8.41
C THR A 102 1.45 -37.83 9.47
N LYS A 103 0.81 -38.14 10.61
CA LYS A 103 1.34 -39.03 11.67
C LYS A 103 1.19 -40.50 11.23
N PRO A 104 2.19 -41.38 11.47
CA PRO A 104 3.51 -41.04 12.02
C PRO A 104 4.41 -40.38 10.97
N PHE A 105 5.24 -39.42 11.40
CA PHE A 105 6.19 -38.73 10.53
C PHE A 105 7.64 -38.91 11.04
N GLU A 106 8.57 -38.83 10.11
CA GLU A 106 9.99 -38.86 10.39
C GLU A 106 10.54 -37.44 10.58
N LYS A 107 11.63 -37.31 11.35
CA LYS A 107 12.33 -36.03 11.58
C LYS A 107 12.61 -35.29 10.27
N ASP A 108 13.06 -36.01 9.24
CA ASP A 108 13.41 -35.42 7.94
C ASP A 108 12.20 -34.81 7.21
N GLN A 109 11.01 -35.38 7.37
CA GLN A 109 9.76 -34.80 6.82
C GLN A 109 9.44 -33.48 7.49
N LEU A 110 9.51 -33.40 8.82
CA LEU A 110 9.33 -32.14 9.56
C LEU A 110 10.35 -31.10 9.12
N LEU A 111 11.63 -31.47 9.05
CA LEU A 111 12.71 -30.57 8.62
C LEU A 111 12.51 -30.02 7.21
N ALA A 112 12.04 -30.86 6.27
CA ALA A 112 11.73 -30.43 4.92
C ALA A 112 10.63 -29.36 4.90
N ARG A 113 9.56 -29.54 5.69
CA ARG A 113 8.45 -28.56 5.80
C ARG A 113 8.88 -27.26 6.46
N VAL A 114 9.66 -27.33 7.54
CA VAL A 114 10.20 -26.15 8.21
C VAL A 114 11.11 -25.34 7.27
N ARG A 115 11.94 -26.00 6.46
CA ARG A 115 12.77 -25.31 5.45
C ARG A 115 11.91 -24.58 4.39
N VAL A 116 10.85 -25.21 3.92
CA VAL A 116 9.91 -24.56 2.98
C VAL A 116 9.25 -23.35 3.63
N ALA A 117 8.72 -23.52 4.85
CA ALA A 117 8.12 -22.46 5.62
C ALA A 117 9.07 -21.27 5.81
N THR A 118 10.30 -21.52 6.26
CA THR A 118 11.33 -20.49 6.48
C THR A 118 11.65 -19.73 5.17
N ARG A 119 11.72 -20.43 4.06
CA ARG A 119 11.95 -19.81 2.75
C ARG A 119 10.79 -18.90 2.33
N ILE A 120 9.55 -19.36 2.50
CA ILE A 120 8.35 -18.57 2.16
C ILE A 120 8.24 -17.34 3.05
N LEU A 121 8.45 -17.49 4.36
CA LEU A 121 8.47 -16.38 5.31
C LEU A 121 9.55 -15.34 4.96
N GLY A 122 10.75 -15.78 4.59
CA GLY A 122 11.83 -14.88 4.15
C GLY A 122 11.49 -14.12 2.86
N LEU A 123 10.83 -14.77 1.90
CA LEU A 123 10.37 -14.12 0.67
C LEU A 123 9.24 -13.11 0.97
N HIS A 124 8.31 -13.47 1.83
CA HIS A 124 7.22 -12.58 2.24
C HIS A 124 7.75 -11.31 2.93
N GLU A 125 8.70 -11.46 3.86
CA GLU A 125 9.31 -10.32 4.54
C GLU A 125 10.12 -9.44 3.56
N SER A 126 10.86 -10.05 2.64
CA SER A 126 11.58 -9.31 1.59
C SER A 126 10.62 -8.51 0.70
N LEU A 127 9.48 -9.08 0.33
CA LEU A 127 8.45 -8.40 -0.45
C LEU A 127 7.82 -7.25 0.34
N ARG A 128 7.52 -7.45 1.62
CA ARG A 128 6.98 -6.42 2.50
C ARG A 128 7.93 -5.21 2.61
N LEU A 129 9.22 -5.46 2.82
CA LEU A 129 10.23 -4.41 2.89
C LEU A 129 10.38 -3.68 1.55
N ALA A 130 10.37 -4.40 0.43
CA ALA A 130 10.43 -3.80 -0.90
C ALA A 130 9.22 -2.91 -1.21
N ASN A 131 8.00 -3.35 -0.82
CA ASN A 131 6.78 -2.54 -0.97
C ASN A 131 6.85 -1.25 -0.14
N THR A 132 7.27 -1.35 1.13
CA THR A 132 7.40 -0.17 2.01
C THR A 132 8.42 0.85 1.43
N ASP A 133 9.57 0.37 0.90
CA ASP A 133 10.55 1.25 0.25
C ASP A 133 10.00 1.88 -1.03
N LEU A 134 9.25 1.12 -1.83
CA LEU A 134 8.61 1.62 -3.04
C LEU A 134 7.57 2.71 -2.72
N GLU A 135 6.71 2.48 -1.74
CA GLU A 135 5.71 3.46 -1.28
C GLU A 135 6.38 4.77 -0.82
N ARG A 136 7.46 4.66 -0.03
CA ARG A 136 8.25 5.81 0.38
C ARG A 136 8.80 6.59 -0.82
N ARG A 137 9.40 5.89 -1.80
CA ARG A 137 9.94 6.52 -3.02
C ARG A 137 8.86 7.18 -3.87
N VAL A 138 7.70 6.54 -3.99
CA VAL A 138 6.55 7.12 -4.71
C VAL A 138 6.12 8.41 -4.03
N HIS A 139 6.00 8.40 -2.70
CA HIS A 139 5.62 9.59 -1.94
C HIS A 139 6.63 10.75 -2.12
N GLU A 140 7.92 10.46 -1.99
CA GLU A 140 9.01 11.45 -2.19
C GLU A 140 8.96 12.06 -3.60
N ARG A 141 8.84 11.20 -4.64
CA ARG A 141 8.78 11.67 -6.03
C ARG A 141 7.54 12.48 -6.34
N THR A 142 6.40 12.09 -5.77
CA THR A 142 5.16 12.85 -5.93
C THR A 142 5.29 14.24 -5.32
N ALA A 143 5.87 14.34 -4.12
CA ALA A 143 6.09 15.64 -3.46
C ALA A 143 7.08 16.53 -4.24
N GLU A 144 8.17 15.97 -4.79
CA GLU A 144 9.11 16.70 -5.66
C GLU A 144 8.43 17.23 -6.92
N LEU A 145 7.64 16.38 -7.61
CA LEU A 145 6.91 16.78 -8.81
C LEU A 145 5.91 17.89 -8.52
N GLN A 146 5.15 17.78 -7.45
CA GLN A 146 4.19 18.81 -7.03
C GLN A 146 4.89 20.15 -6.77
N LYS A 147 6.03 20.13 -6.07
CA LYS A 147 6.84 21.33 -5.83
C LYS A 147 7.32 21.97 -7.13
N ALA A 148 7.83 21.16 -8.06
CA ALA A 148 8.30 21.65 -9.36
C ALA A 148 7.16 22.24 -10.21
N LEU A 149 5.99 21.62 -10.21
CA LEU A 149 4.82 22.10 -10.92
C LEU A 149 4.28 23.41 -10.34
N ARG A 150 4.23 23.56 -9.01
CA ARG A 150 3.86 24.83 -8.36
C ARG A 150 4.84 25.94 -8.73
N ALA A 151 6.16 25.69 -8.67
CA ALA A 151 7.18 26.65 -9.07
C ALA A 151 7.07 27.05 -10.55
N LYS A 152 6.81 26.09 -11.46
CA LYS A 152 6.53 26.34 -12.89
C LYS A 152 5.33 27.26 -13.08
N SER A 153 4.23 26.96 -12.40
CA SER A 153 2.98 27.73 -12.50
C SER A 153 3.16 29.16 -11.97
N GLU A 154 3.81 29.35 -10.83
CA GLU A 154 4.11 30.66 -10.29
C GLU A 154 5.03 31.48 -11.20
N PHE A 155 6.08 30.84 -11.76
CA PHE A 155 6.97 31.51 -12.70
C PHE A 155 6.21 31.99 -13.95
N LEU A 156 5.40 31.13 -14.57
CA LEU A 156 4.62 31.48 -15.74
C LEU A 156 3.61 32.59 -15.44
N SER A 157 2.96 32.57 -14.28
CA SER A 157 2.02 33.60 -13.86
C SER A 157 2.69 34.97 -13.71
N ARG A 158 3.86 35.02 -13.03
CA ARG A 158 4.63 36.25 -12.86
C ARG A 158 5.13 36.78 -14.23
N ALA A 159 5.77 35.91 -15.02
CA ALA A 159 6.28 36.28 -16.34
C ALA A 159 5.18 36.87 -17.24
N SER A 160 3.99 36.29 -17.22
CA SER A 160 2.85 36.79 -17.97
C SER A 160 2.43 38.19 -17.52
N HIS A 161 2.35 38.41 -16.20
CA HIS A 161 1.99 39.71 -15.66
C HIS A 161 3.02 40.78 -16.07
N GLU A 162 4.30 40.46 -15.94
CA GLU A 162 5.42 41.35 -16.31
C GLU A 162 5.51 41.64 -17.80
N LEU A 163 5.12 40.69 -18.66
CA LEU A 163 5.03 40.90 -20.12
C LEU A 163 3.77 41.66 -20.54
N ARG A 164 2.64 41.47 -19.88
CA ARG A 164 1.36 42.11 -20.24
C ARG A 164 1.42 43.61 -20.00
N THR A 165 2.03 44.06 -18.93
CA THR A 165 2.13 45.48 -18.57
C THR A 165 2.81 46.33 -19.65
N PRO A 166 4.09 46.05 -20.08
CA PRO A 166 4.74 46.82 -21.13
C PRO A 166 4.02 46.68 -22.50
N MET A 167 3.46 45.51 -22.80
CA MET A 167 2.69 45.31 -24.04
C MET A 167 1.44 46.18 -24.09
N ASN A 168 0.72 46.32 -22.99
CA ASN A 168 -0.45 47.20 -22.92
C ASN A 168 -0.05 48.66 -23.09
N HIS A 169 1.12 49.09 -22.54
CA HIS A 169 1.65 50.43 -22.78
C HIS A 169 1.99 50.66 -24.26
N ILE A 170 2.69 49.71 -24.92
CA ILE A 170 3.04 49.79 -26.35
C ILE A 170 1.77 49.90 -27.20
N LEU A 171 0.76 49.03 -26.93
CA LEU A 171 -0.51 49.06 -27.65
C LEU A 171 -1.27 50.36 -27.41
N GLY A 172 -1.28 50.87 -26.16
CA GLY A 172 -1.91 52.12 -25.79
C GLY A 172 -1.31 53.31 -26.55
N PHE A 173 0.02 53.43 -26.60
CA PHE A 173 0.67 54.50 -27.38
C PHE A 173 0.45 54.34 -28.87
N ALA A 174 0.44 53.13 -29.43
CA ALA A 174 0.14 52.89 -30.81
C ALA A 174 -1.31 53.31 -31.18
N GLN A 175 -2.28 53.06 -30.29
CA GLN A 175 -3.67 53.54 -30.46
C GLN A 175 -3.76 55.07 -30.40
N LEU A 176 -3.06 55.73 -29.48
CA LEU A 176 -3.02 57.19 -29.38
C LEU A 176 -2.42 57.82 -30.64
N LEU A 177 -1.37 57.20 -31.22
CA LEU A 177 -0.80 57.65 -32.48
C LEU A 177 -1.80 57.56 -33.63
N GLN A 178 -2.61 56.48 -33.70
CA GLN A 178 -3.62 56.26 -34.71
C GLN A 178 -4.68 57.39 -34.75
N MET A 179 -4.94 58.03 -33.59
CA MET A 179 -5.90 59.12 -33.45
C MET A 179 -5.37 60.50 -33.95
N LYS A 180 -4.07 60.63 -34.27
CA LYS A 180 -3.41 61.91 -34.57
C LYS A 180 -3.20 62.25 -36.03
N GLY A 181 -3.93 61.64 -36.98
CA GLY A 181 -3.83 61.94 -38.39
C GLY A 181 -2.46 61.53 -38.97
N LEU A 182 -2.27 60.26 -39.21
CA LEU A 182 -1.05 59.67 -39.72
C LEU A 182 -1.02 59.71 -41.27
N THR A 183 0.17 59.73 -41.84
CA THR A 183 0.35 59.41 -43.26
C THR A 183 0.07 57.95 -43.53
N ALA A 184 -0.34 57.60 -44.76
CA ALA A 184 -0.66 56.23 -45.14
C ALA A 184 0.45 55.19 -44.87
N LYS A 185 1.72 55.64 -44.86
CA LYS A 185 2.86 54.80 -44.49
C LYS A 185 2.95 54.56 -42.98
N GLN A 186 2.76 55.63 -42.21
CA GLN A 186 2.77 55.54 -40.72
C GLN A 186 1.58 54.72 -40.20
N GLU A 187 0.40 54.88 -40.79
CA GLU A 187 -0.80 54.12 -40.43
C GLU A 187 -0.62 52.65 -40.64
N ARG A 188 0.00 52.22 -41.74
CA ARG A 188 0.37 50.79 -41.96
C ARG A 188 1.34 50.25 -40.86
N SER A 189 2.34 51.05 -40.48
CA SER A 189 3.28 50.66 -39.46
C SER A 189 2.61 50.54 -38.08
N VAL A 190 1.77 51.48 -37.70
CA VAL A 190 1.03 51.46 -36.43
C VAL A 190 0.06 50.26 -36.40
N GLN A 191 -0.64 50.00 -37.52
CA GLN A 191 -1.52 48.84 -37.62
C GLN A 191 -0.77 47.53 -37.46
N GLN A 192 0.45 47.40 -38.01
CA GLN A 192 1.29 46.23 -37.83
C GLN A 192 1.71 46.05 -36.36
N ILE A 193 2.05 47.12 -35.65
CA ILE A 193 2.38 47.07 -34.22
C ILE A 193 1.17 46.59 -33.42
N LEU A 194 -0.01 47.12 -33.65
CA LEU A 194 -1.25 46.75 -32.99
C LEU A 194 -1.58 45.26 -33.19
N THR A 195 -1.48 44.80 -34.43
CA THR A 195 -1.77 43.40 -34.79
C THR A 195 -0.78 42.43 -34.10
N SER A 196 0.52 42.73 -34.20
CA SER A 196 1.56 41.89 -33.60
C SER A 196 1.50 41.88 -32.07
N GLY A 197 1.23 43.02 -31.46
CA GLY A 197 1.09 43.12 -30.02
C GLY A 197 -0.11 42.35 -29.46
N ARG A 198 -1.27 42.43 -30.15
CA ARG A 198 -2.46 41.62 -29.79
C ARG A 198 -2.19 40.13 -29.93
N HIS A 199 -1.50 39.75 -31.01
CA HIS A 199 -1.11 38.36 -31.23
C HIS A 199 -0.22 37.84 -30.08
N LEU A 200 0.78 38.63 -29.65
CA LEU A 200 1.66 38.29 -28.56
C LEU A 200 0.88 38.10 -27.24
N LEU A 201 -0.03 39.00 -26.92
CA LEU A 201 -0.90 38.85 -25.72
C LEU A 201 -1.73 37.56 -25.79
N THR A 202 -2.28 37.23 -26.95
CA THR A 202 -3.01 35.96 -27.12
C THR A 202 -2.15 34.73 -26.90
N LEU A 203 -0.89 34.77 -27.36
CA LEU A 203 0.07 33.66 -27.08
C LEU A 203 0.38 33.53 -25.61
N ILE A 204 0.62 34.63 -24.89
CA ILE A 204 0.84 34.65 -23.44
C ILE A 204 -0.37 34.04 -22.71
N ASP A 205 -1.60 34.42 -23.08
CA ASP A 205 -2.82 33.91 -22.45
C ASP A 205 -3.03 32.41 -22.71
N ARG A 206 -2.68 31.92 -23.88
CA ARG A 206 -2.72 30.48 -24.21
C ARG A 206 -1.74 29.68 -23.35
N ILE A 207 -0.49 30.15 -23.21
CA ILE A 207 0.54 29.48 -22.37
C ILE A 207 0.07 29.38 -20.92
N LEU A 208 -0.55 30.45 -20.39
CA LEU A 208 -1.10 30.45 -19.03
C LEU A 208 -2.35 29.58 -18.88
N GLY A 209 -3.21 29.55 -19.90
CA GLY A 209 -4.42 28.72 -19.89
C GLY A 209 -4.07 27.24 -19.74
N VAL A 210 -3.06 26.75 -20.46
CA VAL A 210 -2.55 25.38 -20.35
C VAL A 210 -1.97 25.12 -18.95
N SER A 211 -1.16 26.05 -18.43
CA SER A 211 -0.55 25.90 -17.09
C SER A 211 -1.59 25.88 -15.95
N ARG A 212 -2.69 26.61 -16.08
CA ARG A 212 -3.78 26.59 -15.10
C ARG A 212 -4.59 25.30 -15.15
N SER A 213 -4.82 24.74 -16.34
CA SER A 213 -5.47 23.44 -16.51
C SER A 213 -4.64 22.32 -15.87
N GLU A 214 -3.31 22.28 -16.12
CA GLU A 214 -2.40 21.31 -15.48
C GLU A 214 -2.42 21.41 -13.94
N ALA A 215 -2.51 22.62 -13.39
CA ALA A 215 -2.60 22.83 -11.95
C ALA A 215 -3.96 22.43 -11.34
N ALA A 216 -5.07 22.61 -12.08
CA ALA A 216 -6.39 22.21 -11.64
C ALA A 216 -6.55 20.68 -11.64
N ASP A 217 -6.00 19.99 -12.64
CA ASP A 217 -6.00 18.53 -12.72
C ASP A 217 -5.20 17.91 -11.54
N LEU A 218 -4.13 18.56 -11.08
CA LEU A 218 -3.38 18.14 -9.90
C LEU A 218 -4.18 18.29 -8.60
N HIS A 219 -4.91 19.39 -8.43
CA HIS A 219 -5.80 19.57 -7.27
C HIS A 219 -6.90 18.52 -7.22
N PHE A 220 -7.41 18.11 -8.38
CA PHE A 220 -8.40 17.03 -8.47
C PHE A 220 -7.80 15.67 -8.08
N LEU A 221 -6.56 15.39 -8.49
CA LEU A 221 -5.84 14.17 -8.09
C LEU A 221 -5.51 14.15 -6.59
N GLU A 222 -5.11 15.30 -5.99
CA GLU A 222 -4.90 15.43 -4.55
C GLU A 222 -6.17 15.16 -3.75
N ALA A 223 -7.31 15.68 -4.18
CA ALA A 223 -8.60 15.43 -3.54
C ALA A 223 -9.03 13.96 -3.65
N SER A 224 -8.68 13.30 -4.77
CA SER A 224 -9.02 11.89 -5.02
C SER A 224 -8.14 10.94 -4.18
N THR A 225 -6.86 11.25 -3.98
CA THR A 225 -5.96 10.43 -3.13
C THR A 225 -6.30 10.57 -1.65
N THR A 226 -6.70 11.74 -1.19
CA THR A 226 -7.16 11.92 0.21
C THR A 226 -8.47 11.15 0.50
N PHE A 227 -9.28 10.87 -0.53
CA PHE A 227 -10.51 10.08 -0.38
C PHE A 227 -10.25 8.56 -0.35
N MET A 228 -9.13 8.08 -0.91
CA MET A 228 -8.73 6.67 -0.86
C MET A 228 -8.08 6.28 0.48
N ASP A 229 -7.52 7.24 1.21
CA ASP A 229 -6.96 7.04 2.57
C ASP A 229 -8.02 7.14 3.70
N ALA A 230 -9.29 7.38 3.37
CA ALA A 230 -10.36 7.33 4.35
C ALA A 230 -10.64 5.86 4.72
N PRO A 231 -10.65 5.49 6.02
CA PRO A 231 -10.97 4.12 6.43
C PRO A 231 -12.36 3.75 5.92
N ASP A 232 -12.46 2.56 5.34
CA ASP A 232 -13.69 1.98 4.78
C ASP A 232 -14.85 2.10 5.80
N PRO A 233 -15.94 2.83 5.48
CA PRO A 233 -17.09 2.96 6.37
C PRO A 233 -17.78 1.63 6.67
N ALA A 234 -17.47 0.54 5.98
CA ALA A 234 -17.94 -0.80 6.27
C ALA A 234 -17.32 -1.44 7.53
N GLN A 235 -16.23 -0.86 8.09
CA GLN A 235 -15.63 -1.29 9.35
C GLN A 235 -16.20 -0.56 10.59
N ALA A 236 -17.15 0.32 10.45
CA ALA A 236 -17.88 0.91 11.57
C ALA A 236 -18.85 -0.13 12.14
N ASN A 237 -18.49 -0.70 13.27
CA ASN A 237 -19.21 -1.69 14.05
C ASN A 237 -20.70 -1.29 14.27
N PRO A 238 -21.70 -2.06 13.77
CA PRO A 238 -23.12 -1.70 13.88
C PRO A 238 -23.74 -1.95 15.28
N ASN A 239 -22.96 -2.22 16.33
CA ASN A 239 -23.46 -2.58 17.66
C ASN A 239 -23.10 -1.53 18.74
N LYS A 240 -23.51 -0.25 18.55
CA LYS A 240 -23.73 0.68 19.66
C LYS A 240 -25.17 1.17 19.65
N ILE A 241 -26.09 0.31 20.05
CA ILE A 241 -27.40 0.74 20.51
C ILE A 241 -27.23 1.19 21.96
N VAL A 242 -27.20 2.48 22.18
CA VAL A 242 -27.36 3.07 23.51
C VAL A 242 -28.85 3.12 23.78
N VAL A 243 -29.30 2.30 24.73
CA VAL A 243 -30.65 2.39 25.32
C VAL A 243 -30.64 3.56 26.31
N HIS A 244 -31.49 4.51 26.06
CA HIS A 244 -31.99 5.45 27.05
C HIS A 244 -33.44 5.07 27.37
#